data_28ab384565382ba1b5e725f937ad2f11
#
_entry.id   28ab384565382ba1b5e725f937ad2f11
#
_cell.length_a   1.000
_cell.length_b   1.000
_cell.length_c   1.000
_cell.angle_alpha   90.00
_cell.angle_beta   90.00
_cell.angle_gamma   90.00
#
_symmetry.space_group_name_H-M   'P 1'
#
loop_
_entity.id
_entity.type
_entity.pdbx_description
1 polymer ?
#
loop_
_entity_poly.entity_id
_entity_poly.type
_entity_poly.pdbx_seq_one_letter_code
_entity_poly.pdbx_strand_id
1 'polypeptide(L)'
;MSEKTGLIPQRPTSCVYEQSTTKTDAASLDATAPTPTPAPATKRNADAAANAVRKPGELFSDATRQQLNVVFGRMSRPVTLALELDDTPLSTELRGFIDALVALSGGKLKSTVDDGEYEKDDTGRAVFDVEHVLPAARPCVRMVVDGKSTGLAFHGVPSGHEFNSFVLGLYNAAGPGQPLGDDLIERAKSIASPLNIMILVSLTCTMCPETVLASQRLASLNPAVRAEAYDVSHFPELKDQYGAMSVPCIVINRGGEQTVEFGKKSIPQMLDLIGA
;
A
#
# COMPACT_ATOMS: atom_id res chain seq x y z
N MET A 1 -49.60 3.37 32.36
CA MET A 1 -49.80 4.75 31.94
C MET A 1 -48.63 5.56 32.49
N SER A 2 -47.70 5.92 31.62
CA SER A 2 -46.80 7.08 31.69
C SER A 2 -45.86 7.02 30.51
N GLU A 3 -46.18 7.77 29.51
CA GLU A 3 -45.32 8.07 28.34
C GLU A 3 -44.13 8.95 28.82
N LYS A 4 -42.94 8.59 28.38
CA LYS A 4 -41.79 9.51 28.41
C LYS A 4 -41.36 9.78 26.98
N THR A 5 -41.74 10.90 26.51
CA THR A 5 -41.32 11.58 25.28
C THR A 5 -39.83 11.89 25.36
N GLY A 6 -39.04 11.32 24.47
CA GLY A 6 -37.61 11.60 24.31
C GLY A 6 -37.38 12.76 23.33
N LEU A 7 -36.74 13.82 23.81
CA LEU A 7 -36.30 14.97 23.02
C LEU A 7 -35.11 14.56 22.09
N ILE A 8 -35.24 14.94 20.84
CA ILE A 8 -34.17 14.89 19.83
C ILE A 8 -33.37 16.21 19.96
N PRO A 9 -32.03 16.19 20.10
CA PRO A 9 -31.24 17.42 20.06
C PRO A 9 -31.07 17.90 18.62
N GLN A 10 -31.40 19.17 18.39
CA GLN A 10 -31.24 19.87 17.13
C GLN A 10 -29.79 20.29 16.91
N ARG A 11 -29.33 20.24 15.64
CA ARG A 11 -28.02 20.72 15.19
C ARG A 11 -27.96 22.25 15.24
N PRO A 12 -26.81 22.87 15.59
CA PRO A 12 -26.62 24.29 15.41
C PRO A 12 -26.31 24.64 13.94
N THR A 13 -27.02 25.64 13.45
CA THR A 13 -26.88 26.29 12.16
C THR A 13 -25.75 27.31 12.15
N SER A 14 -25.03 27.36 11.04
CA SER A 14 -24.33 28.48 10.39
C SER A 14 -23.31 29.30 11.18
N CYS A 15 -22.03 29.16 10.76
CA CYS A 15 -21.05 30.23 10.84
C CYS A 15 -21.00 30.98 9.51
N VAL A 16 -21.36 32.24 9.55
CA VAL A 16 -21.26 33.23 8.49
C VAL A 16 -19.80 33.70 8.43
N TYR A 17 -19.18 33.62 7.27
CA TYR A 17 -17.85 34.17 7.05
C TYR A 17 -17.96 35.61 6.56
N GLU A 18 -17.53 36.55 7.39
CA GLU A 18 -17.48 37.99 7.10
C GLU A 18 -16.23 38.30 6.26
N GLN A 19 -16.45 38.85 5.07
CA GLN A 19 -15.38 39.38 4.21
C GLN A 19 -15.01 40.80 4.68
N SER A 20 -13.78 40.97 5.13
CA SER A 20 -13.20 42.30 5.38
C SER A 20 -12.45 42.76 4.13
N THR A 21 -12.98 43.76 3.48
CA THR A 21 -12.33 44.52 2.40
C THR A 21 -11.54 45.67 2.99
N THR A 22 -10.23 45.67 2.86
CA THR A 22 -9.41 46.90 3.00
C THR A 22 -8.76 47.22 1.67
N LYS A 23 -9.20 48.38 1.13
CA LYS A 23 -8.57 49.12 0.05
C LYS A 23 -7.34 49.84 0.60
N THR A 24 -6.22 49.75 -0.08
CA THR A 24 -5.12 50.72 0.01
C THR A 24 -4.44 50.94 -1.32
N ASP A 25 -4.12 52.18 -1.56
CA ASP A 25 -3.83 52.90 -2.76
C ASP A 25 -2.57 52.51 -3.55
N ALA A 26 -2.63 52.90 -4.79
CA ALA A 26 -1.57 52.81 -5.81
C ALA A 26 -0.36 53.67 -5.47
N ALA A 27 0.85 53.10 -5.61
CA ALA A 27 2.06 53.88 -5.89
C ALA A 27 2.86 53.15 -6.96
N SER A 28 2.93 53.81 -8.11
CA SER A 28 3.77 53.50 -9.27
C SER A 28 5.25 53.59 -8.89
N LEU A 29 6.02 52.55 -9.13
CA LEU A 29 7.48 52.68 -9.36
C LEU A 29 7.90 51.70 -10.46
N ASP A 30 8.30 52.30 -11.55
CA ASP A 30 8.98 51.75 -12.70
C ASP A 30 10.34 51.16 -12.29
N ALA A 31 10.57 49.85 -12.55
CA ALA A 31 11.91 49.27 -12.54
C ALA A 31 11.95 48.06 -13.47
N THR A 32 12.48 48.27 -14.64
CA THR A 32 12.93 47.29 -15.60
C THR A 32 13.85 46.25 -14.95
N ALA A 33 13.36 45.03 -14.78
CA ALA A 33 14.15 43.86 -14.47
C ALA A 33 14.25 42.95 -15.71
N PRO A 34 15.42 42.37 -16.01
CA PRO A 34 15.62 41.58 -17.21
C PRO A 34 14.86 40.24 -17.11
N THR A 35 14.22 39.89 -18.22
CA THR A 35 13.55 38.60 -18.45
C THR A 35 14.51 37.44 -18.20
N PRO A 36 14.20 36.46 -17.33
CA PRO A 36 15.02 35.27 -17.20
C PRO A 36 14.89 34.41 -18.46
N THR A 37 16.00 34.13 -19.08
CA THR A 37 16.17 33.18 -20.18
C THR A 37 15.66 31.80 -19.69
N PRO A 38 14.82 31.09 -20.46
CA PRO A 38 14.40 29.74 -20.04
C PRO A 38 15.61 28.82 -20.06
N ALA A 39 15.88 28.21 -18.90
CA ALA A 39 16.87 27.15 -18.76
C ALA A 39 16.51 25.96 -19.67
N PRO A 40 17.49 25.25 -20.23
CA PRO A 40 17.23 24.14 -21.13
C PRO A 40 16.47 23.04 -20.41
N ALA A 41 15.39 22.58 -21.03
CA ALA A 41 14.55 21.47 -20.56
C ALA A 41 15.43 20.22 -20.32
N THR A 42 15.68 19.92 -19.07
CA THR A 42 16.37 18.71 -18.66
C THR A 42 15.52 17.49 -19.02
N LYS A 43 16.15 16.55 -19.69
CA LYS A 43 15.67 15.24 -20.12
C LYS A 43 15.04 14.44 -18.97
N ARG A 44 13.78 14.68 -18.65
CA ARG A 44 13.02 13.92 -17.64
C ARG A 44 11.80 13.20 -18.21
N ASN A 45 11.63 13.16 -19.54
CA ASN A 45 10.52 12.47 -20.21
C ASN A 45 10.98 11.35 -21.16
N ALA A 46 12.21 10.85 -21.04
CA ALA A 46 12.70 9.76 -21.88
C ALA A 46 12.30 8.36 -21.33
N ASP A 47 12.00 8.23 -20.04
CA ASP A 47 11.75 6.92 -19.43
C ASP A 47 10.31 6.43 -19.57
N ALA A 48 9.36 7.31 -19.83
CA ALA A 48 7.97 6.91 -20.12
C ALA A 48 7.77 6.40 -21.56
N ALA A 49 8.66 6.78 -22.49
CA ALA A 49 8.60 6.34 -23.89
C ALA A 49 9.43 5.06 -24.16
N ALA A 50 10.30 4.66 -23.25
CA ALA A 50 11.11 3.44 -23.37
C ALA A 50 10.32 2.13 -23.18
N ASN A 51 9.02 2.22 -22.90
CA ASN A 51 8.16 1.06 -22.70
C ASN A 51 7.58 0.46 -24.01
N ALA A 52 7.93 1.00 -25.17
CA ALA A 52 7.23 0.74 -26.42
C ALA A 52 7.83 -0.36 -27.31
N VAL A 53 8.98 -0.96 -26.97
CA VAL A 53 9.52 -2.11 -27.75
C VAL A 53 10.15 -3.13 -26.79
N ARG A 54 9.34 -3.80 -25.99
CA ARG A 54 9.80 -5.00 -25.30
C ARG A 54 9.57 -6.21 -26.20
N LYS A 55 10.58 -7.08 -26.33
CA LYS A 55 10.40 -8.38 -26.95
C LYS A 55 9.29 -9.13 -26.21
N PRO A 56 8.40 -9.86 -26.91
CA PRO A 56 7.45 -10.73 -26.23
C PRO A 56 8.20 -11.66 -25.27
N GLY A 57 7.93 -11.52 -23.95
CA GLY A 57 8.59 -12.29 -22.89
C GLY A 57 9.55 -11.51 -21.97
N GLU A 58 9.85 -10.24 -22.21
CA GLU A 58 10.70 -9.41 -21.34
C GLU A 58 9.87 -8.39 -20.55
N LEU A 59 9.39 -8.78 -19.37
CA LEU A 59 8.66 -7.88 -18.46
C LEU A 59 9.56 -6.82 -17.79
N PHE A 60 10.84 -7.13 -17.58
CA PHE A 60 11.75 -6.26 -16.84
C PHE A 60 12.94 -5.83 -17.69
N SER A 61 13.31 -4.54 -17.61
CA SER A 61 14.53 -4.02 -18.24
C SER A 61 15.78 -4.63 -17.60
N ASP A 62 16.92 -4.56 -18.29
CA ASP A 62 18.19 -5.05 -17.73
C ASP A 62 18.59 -4.33 -16.45
N ALA A 63 18.33 -3.03 -16.35
CA ALA A 63 18.56 -2.26 -15.15
C ALA A 63 17.69 -2.76 -13.99
N THR A 64 16.41 -3.03 -14.25
CA THR A 64 15.49 -3.60 -13.24
C THR A 64 15.95 -4.99 -12.82
N ARG A 65 16.38 -5.85 -13.75
CA ARG A 65 16.91 -7.18 -13.44
C ARG A 65 18.13 -7.12 -12.53
N GLN A 66 19.06 -6.19 -12.80
CA GLN A 66 20.22 -5.98 -11.95
C GLN A 66 19.82 -5.57 -10.53
N GLN A 67 18.88 -4.64 -10.38
CA GLN A 67 18.36 -4.22 -9.08
C GLN A 67 17.69 -5.38 -8.33
N LEU A 68 16.85 -6.18 -9.02
CA LEU A 68 16.22 -7.35 -8.45
C LEU A 68 17.23 -8.38 -7.96
N ASN A 69 18.28 -8.65 -8.73
CA ASN A 69 19.34 -9.57 -8.35
C ASN A 69 20.05 -9.12 -7.06
N VAL A 70 20.28 -7.82 -6.89
CA VAL A 70 20.86 -7.27 -5.65
C VAL A 70 19.94 -7.51 -4.46
N VAL A 71 18.64 -7.25 -4.63
CA VAL A 71 17.65 -7.45 -3.55
C VAL A 71 17.55 -8.93 -3.18
N PHE A 72 17.36 -9.81 -4.19
CA PHE A 72 17.24 -11.25 -3.96
C PHE A 72 18.50 -11.84 -3.32
N GLY A 73 19.69 -11.38 -3.75
CA GLY A 73 20.96 -11.82 -3.15
C GLY A 73 21.08 -11.49 -1.66
N ARG A 74 20.36 -10.46 -1.17
CA ARG A 74 20.38 -10.04 0.24
C ARG A 74 19.31 -10.70 1.10
N MET A 75 18.32 -11.38 0.48
CA MET A 75 17.27 -12.07 1.23
C MET A 75 17.84 -13.26 2.00
N SER A 76 17.54 -13.32 3.30
CA SER A 76 18.01 -14.37 4.20
C SER A 76 17.25 -15.70 4.03
N ARG A 77 15.94 -15.61 3.71
CA ARG A 77 15.05 -16.76 3.56
C ARG A 77 14.30 -16.69 2.24
N PRO A 78 13.88 -17.83 1.68
CA PRO A 78 12.97 -17.83 0.54
C PRO A 78 11.58 -17.34 0.95
N VAL A 79 10.89 -16.70 -0.01
CA VAL A 79 9.49 -16.29 0.13
C VAL A 79 8.66 -17.09 -0.86
N THR A 80 7.55 -17.64 -0.39
CA THR A 80 6.50 -18.20 -1.23
C THR A 80 5.44 -17.14 -1.51
N LEU A 81 5.15 -16.92 -2.77
CA LEU A 81 4.12 -16.03 -3.27
C LEU A 81 2.86 -16.86 -3.52
N ALA A 82 1.93 -16.82 -2.59
CA ALA A 82 0.64 -17.50 -2.70
C ALA A 82 -0.31 -16.62 -3.52
N LEU A 83 -0.74 -17.12 -4.67
CA LEU A 83 -1.62 -16.42 -5.60
C LEU A 83 -3.05 -16.86 -5.39
N GLU A 84 -3.91 -15.91 -5.04
CA GLU A 84 -5.36 -16.08 -5.04
C GLU A 84 -5.89 -15.51 -6.36
N LEU A 85 -6.31 -16.37 -7.25
CA LEU A 85 -6.72 -16.01 -8.61
C LEU A 85 -8.21 -16.23 -8.81
N ASP A 86 -8.74 -15.56 -9.85
CA ASP A 86 -10.04 -15.79 -10.44
C ASP A 86 -9.92 -15.92 -11.97
N ASP A 87 -11.02 -16.03 -12.68
CA ASP A 87 -11.03 -16.21 -14.14
C ASP A 87 -10.88 -14.90 -14.94
N THR A 88 -10.35 -13.84 -14.30
CA THR A 88 -10.18 -12.54 -14.96
C THR A 88 -8.85 -12.43 -15.74
N PRO A 89 -8.78 -11.55 -16.75
CA PRO A 89 -7.52 -11.21 -17.40
C PRO A 89 -6.46 -10.67 -16.43
N LEU A 90 -6.87 -9.96 -15.38
CA LEU A 90 -5.99 -9.42 -14.35
C LEU A 90 -5.27 -10.54 -13.58
N SER A 91 -5.95 -11.66 -13.30
CA SER A 91 -5.36 -12.87 -12.70
C SER A 91 -4.28 -13.48 -13.59
N THR A 92 -4.52 -13.49 -14.90
CA THR A 92 -3.51 -13.96 -15.87
C THR A 92 -2.29 -13.04 -15.90
N GLU A 93 -2.52 -11.72 -15.82
CA GLU A 93 -1.43 -10.72 -15.76
C GLU A 93 -0.62 -10.85 -14.47
N LEU A 94 -1.28 -10.94 -13.31
CA LEU A 94 -0.60 -11.15 -12.03
C LEU A 94 0.26 -12.43 -12.06
N ARG A 95 -0.30 -13.54 -12.54
CA ARG A 95 0.43 -14.79 -12.65
C ARG A 95 1.68 -14.64 -13.50
N GLY A 96 1.56 -14.06 -14.70
CA GLY A 96 2.71 -13.84 -15.60
C GLY A 96 3.77 -12.93 -14.99
N PHE A 97 3.35 -11.90 -14.23
CA PHE A 97 4.23 -11.00 -13.51
C PHE A 97 5.02 -11.75 -12.41
N ILE A 98 4.34 -12.55 -11.60
CA ILE A 98 4.96 -13.32 -10.52
C ILE A 98 5.87 -14.42 -11.07
N ASP A 99 5.47 -15.13 -12.11
CA ASP A 99 6.30 -16.16 -12.74
C ASP A 99 7.63 -15.56 -13.27
N ALA A 100 7.58 -14.36 -13.83
CA ALA A 100 8.77 -13.65 -14.29
C ALA A 100 9.70 -13.25 -13.12
N LEU A 101 9.16 -12.81 -11.97
CA LEU A 101 9.94 -12.53 -10.77
C LEU A 101 10.57 -13.78 -10.18
N VAL A 102 9.81 -14.89 -10.11
CA VAL A 102 10.30 -16.18 -9.63
C VAL A 102 11.47 -16.68 -10.49
N ALA A 103 11.34 -16.58 -11.81
CA ALA A 103 12.41 -16.98 -12.74
C ALA A 103 13.73 -16.21 -12.55
N LEU A 104 13.63 -14.92 -12.16
CA LEU A 104 14.80 -14.05 -11.89
C LEU A 104 15.39 -14.23 -10.50
N SER A 105 14.68 -14.86 -9.58
CA SER A 105 15.01 -14.83 -8.14
C SER A 105 16.16 -15.75 -7.71
N GLY A 106 16.65 -16.61 -8.60
CA GLY A 106 17.67 -17.61 -8.23
C GLY A 106 17.23 -18.55 -7.10
N GLY A 107 15.93 -18.85 -7.02
CA GLY A 107 15.35 -19.73 -6.00
C GLY A 107 14.97 -19.01 -4.69
N LYS A 108 15.10 -17.68 -4.62
CA LYS A 108 14.66 -16.90 -3.47
C LYS A 108 13.14 -16.70 -3.42
N LEU A 109 12.48 -16.80 -4.57
CA LEU A 109 11.04 -16.78 -4.66
C LEU A 109 10.51 -18.12 -5.19
N LYS A 110 9.34 -18.50 -4.70
CA LYS A 110 8.51 -19.59 -5.21
C LYS A 110 7.10 -19.05 -5.38
N SER A 111 6.33 -19.60 -6.31
CA SER A 111 4.90 -19.31 -6.43
C SER A 111 4.08 -20.57 -6.17
N THR A 112 2.95 -20.39 -5.54
CA THR A 112 1.88 -21.37 -5.42
C THR A 112 0.57 -20.70 -5.83
N VAL A 113 -0.31 -21.46 -6.48
CA VAL A 113 -1.69 -21.00 -6.63
C VAL A 113 -2.43 -21.50 -5.42
N ASP A 114 -2.98 -20.56 -4.67
CA ASP A 114 -3.85 -20.88 -3.57
C ASP A 114 -5.27 -20.97 -4.14
N ASP A 115 -5.82 -22.16 -4.14
CA ASP A 115 -7.19 -22.44 -4.55
C ASP A 115 -8.21 -22.13 -3.44
N GLY A 116 -7.75 -21.42 -2.40
CA GLY A 116 -8.56 -21.04 -1.24
C GLY A 116 -8.62 -22.12 -0.16
N GLU A 117 -7.78 -23.15 -0.25
CA GLU A 117 -7.57 -24.09 0.85
C GLU A 117 -6.60 -23.50 1.89
N TYR A 118 -7.00 -22.42 2.52
CA TYR A 118 -6.49 -22.10 3.84
C TYR A 118 -7.04 -23.12 4.84
N GLU A 119 -6.36 -23.31 5.98
CA GLU A 119 -7.00 -23.98 7.12
C GLU A 119 -8.40 -23.41 7.26
N LYS A 120 -9.39 -24.20 6.93
CA LYS A 120 -10.79 -23.84 7.08
C LYS A 120 -11.19 -24.20 8.48
N ASP A 121 -11.79 -23.26 9.17
CA ASP A 121 -12.48 -23.57 10.41
C ASP A 121 -13.62 -24.59 10.14
N ASP A 122 -14.23 -25.10 11.19
CA ASP A 122 -15.33 -26.06 11.12
C ASP A 122 -16.54 -25.55 10.29
N THR A 123 -16.53 -24.25 9.89
CA THR A 123 -17.56 -23.63 9.05
C THR A 123 -17.11 -23.48 7.58
N GLY A 124 -15.91 -23.95 7.25
CA GLY A 124 -15.34 -23.86 5.90
C GLY A 124 -14.77 -22.47 5.55
N ARG A 125 -14.64 -21.57 6.52
CA ARG A 125 -13.95 -20.29 6.36
C ARG A 125 -12.44 -20.52 6.50
N ALA A 126 -11.68 -19.86 5.64
CA ALA A 126 -10.25 -19.76 5.86
C ALA A 126 -10.01 -19.27 7.30
N VAL A 127 -9.24 -20.01 8.08
CA VAL A 127 -8.80 -19.60 9.42
C VAL A 127 -7.80 -18.45 9.25
N PHE A 128 -8.34 -17.33 8.84
CA PHE A 128 -7.80 -16.06 9.28
C PHE A 128 -8.40 -15.83 10.65
N ASP A 129 -7.54 -15.55 11.60
CA ASP A 129 -7.98 -15.11 12.93
C ASP A 129 -9.21 -14.19 12.75
N VAL A 130 -10.32 -14.52 13.36
CA VAL A 130 -11.66 -13.91 13.08
C VAL A 130 -11.66 -12.39 13.23
N GLU A 131 -10.63 -11.86 13.92
CA GLU A 131 -10.39 -10.44 14.11
C GLU A 131 -9.69 -9.76 12.90
N HIS A 132 -9.28 -10.51 11.87
CA HIS A 132 -8.48 -10.02 10.73
C HIS A 132 -9.24 -10.08 9.40
N VAL A 133 -10.46 -9.56 9.34
CA VAL A 133 -11.22 -9.56 8.09
C VAL A 133 -10.87 -8.33 7.24
N LEU A 134 -9.99 -8.52 6.26
CA LEU A 134 -9.81 -7.59 5.16
C LEU A 134 -10.64 -8.04 3.94
N PRO A 135 -11.05 -7.12 3.05
CA PRO A 135 -11.81 -7.48 1.86
C PRO A 135 -11.10 -8.54 1.02
N ALA A 136 -11.78 -9.63 0.70
CA ALA A 136 -11.28 -10.66 -0.21
C ALA A 136 -11.44 -10.16 -1.65
N ALA A 137 -10.45 -9.39 -2.13
CA ALA A 137 -10.40 -8.89 -3.50
C ALA A 137 -9.39 -9.72 -4.32
N ARG A 138 -9.84 -10.30 -5.43
CA ARG A 138 -9.00 -11.09 -6.33
C ARG A 138 -8.78 -10.36 -7.65
N PRO A 139 -7.59 -10.55 -8.29
CA PRO A 139 -6.48 -11.38 -7.84
C PRO A 139 -5.65 -10.72 -6.73
N CYS A 140 -5.00 -11.58 -5.95
CA CYS A 140 -4.13 -11.16 -4.85
C CYS A 140 -2.86 -12.02 -4.82
N VAL A 141 -1.75 -11.46 -4.36
CA VAL A 141 -0.51 -12.17 -4.02
C VAL A 141 -0.18 -11.95 -2.54
N ARG A 142 -0.08 -13.04 -1.79
CA ARG A 142 0.31 -13.04 -0.37
C ARG A 142 1.74 -13.53 -0.20
N MET A 143 2.44 -12.93 0.75
CA MET A 143 3.82 -13.33 1.07
C MET A 143 3.82 -14.32 2.23
N VAL A 144 4.42 -15.49 2.00
CA VAL A 144 4.51 -16.57 2.99
C VAL A 144 6.00 -16.91 3.20
N VAL A 145 6.43 -17.02 4.44
CA VAL A 145 7.81 -17.38 4.82
C VAL A 145 7.74 -18.52 5.83
N ASP A 146 8.52 -19.57 5.57
CA ASP A 146 8.55 -20.78 6.42
C ASP A 146 7.15 -21.39 6.68
N GLY A 147 6.27 -21.34 5.67
CA GLY A 147 4.89 -21.84 5.74
C GLY A 147 3.93 -20.97 6.54
N LYS A 148 4.36 -19.78 6.98
CA LYS A 148 3.52 -18.85 7.75
C LYS A 148 3.24 -17.59 6.97
N SER A 149 2.01 -17.08 7.06
CA SER A 149 1.67 -15.77 6.52
C SER A 149 2.50 -14.69 7.20
N THR A 150 3.01 -13.77 6.40
CA THR A 150 3.74 -12.59 6.90
C THR A 150 2.83 -11.40 7.19
N GLY A 151 1.54 -11.52 6.90
CA GLY A 151 0.60 -10.41 6.94
C GLY A 151 0.70 -9.44 5.77
N LEU A 152 1.58 -9.69 4.79
CA LEU A 152 1.77 -8.85 3.62
C LEU A 152 1.02 -9.41 2.41
N ALA A 153 0.24 -8.55 1.75
CA ALA A 153 -0.42 -8.89 0.49
C ALA A 153 -0.52 -7.67 -0.45
N PHE A 154 -0.70 -7.96 -1.74
CA PHE A 154 -1.02 -6.97 -2.76
C PHE A 154 -2.18 -7.48 -3.63
N HIS A 155 -3.24 -6.70 -3.71
CA HIS A 155 -4.42 -6.98 -4.52
C HIS A 155 -4.32 -6.22 -5.84
N GLY A 156 -4.31 -6.96 -6.94
CA GLY A 156 -3.97 -6.49 -8.29
C GLY A 156 -2.53 -6.86 -8.68
N VAL A 157 -1.99 -6.22 -9.70
CA VAL A 157 -0.60 -6.44 -10.17
C VAL A 157 0.31 -5.36 -9.59
N PRO A 158 1.31 -5.70 -8.74
CA PRO A 158 2.20 -4.73 -8.10
C PRO A 158 3.20 -4.13 -9.10
N SER A 159 2.72 -3.21 -9.94
CA SER A 159 3.49 -2.56 -11.00
C SER A 159 3.55 -1.04 -10.78
N GLY A 160 4.02 -0.27 -11.77
CA GLY A 160 4.13 1.18 -11.67
C GLY A 160 4.96 1.62 -10.46
N HIS A 161 4.46 2.59 -9.69
CA HIS A 161 5.15 3.08 -8.50
C HIS A 161 5.18 2.05 -7.36
N GLU A 162 4.21 1.12 -7.31
CA GLU A 162 4.14 0.09 -6.27
C GLU A 162 5.09 -1.10 -6.52
N PHE A 163 5.75 -1.17 -7.68
CA PHE A 163 6.74 -2.21 -7.93
C PHE A 163 7.86 -2.22 -6.88
N ASN A 164 8.39 -1.06 -6.55
CA ASN A 164 9.46 -0.94 -5.57
C ASN A 164 9.00 -1.28 -4.16
N SER A 165 7.80 -0.84 -3.75
CA SER A 165 7.25 -1.17 -2.44
C SER A 165 7.01 -2.68 -2.30
N PHE A 166 6.52 -3.34 -3.36
CA PHE A 166 6.35 -4.78 -3.38
C PHE A 166 7.70 -5.53 -3.23
N VAL A 167 8.71 -5.15 -4.02
CA VAL A 167 10.04 -5.80 -3.97
C VAL A 167 10.72 -5.59 -2.60
N LEU A 168 10.61 -4.39 -2.02
CA LEU A 168 11.12 -4.14 -0.67
C LEU A 168 10.29 -4.84 0.41
N GLY A 169 9.00 -5.03 0.20
CA GLY A 169 8.15 -5.89 1.02
C GLY A 169 8.66 -7.32 1.08
N LEU A 170 9.04 -7.91 -0.07
CA LEU A 170 9.68 -9.22 -0.13
C LEU A 170 10.97 -9.28 0.69
N TYR A 171 11.81 -8.25 0.58
CA TYR A 171 13.05 -8.16 1.35
C TYR A 171 12.80 -8.03 2.87
N ASN A 172 11.79 -7.25 3.26
CA ASN A 172 11.40 -7.12 4.65
C ASN A 172 10.84 -8.43 5.22
N ALA A 173 10.04 -9.15 4.47
CA ALA A 173 9.49 -10.45 4.85
C ALA A 173 10.56 -11.54 4.96
N ALA A 174 11.47 -11.59 4.01
CA ALA A 174 12.56 -12.58 3.97
C ALA A 174 13.65 -12.35 5.02
N GLY A 175 13.76 -11.09 5.52
CA GLY A 175 14.88 -10.64 6.36
C GLY A 175 16.21 -10.50 5.59
N PRO A 176 17.13 -9.71 6.15
CA PRO A 176 17.07 -9.01 7.44
C PRO A 176 16.11 -7.81 7.46
N GLY A 177 15.58 -7.40 6.30
CA GLY A 177 14.73 -6.26 6.12
C GLY A 177 15.49 -4.92 6.09
N GLN A 178 14.77 -3.84 5.81
CA GLN A 178 15.33 -2.51 5.78
C GLN A 178 15.77 -2.08 7.20
N PRO A 179 16.92 -1.38 7.32
CA PRO A 179 17.36 -0.83 8.60
C PRO A 179 16.30 0.07 9.22
N LEU A 180 16.14 -0.03 10.54
CA LEU A 180 15.22 0.77 11.31
C LEU A 180 15.84 0.98 12.71
N GLY A 181 15.56 2.13 13.34
CA GLY A 181 16.00 2.41 14.70
C GLY A 181 15.40 1.42 15.71
N ASP A 182 16.17 1.08 16.73
CA ASP A 182 15.76 0.09 17.74
C ASP A 182 14.49 0.52 18.46
N ASP A 183 14.32 1.81 18.73
CA ASP A 183 13.12 2.40 19.32
C ASP A 183 11.86 2.14 18.49
N LEU A 184 11.95 2.27 17.16
CA LEU A 184 10.83 2.00 16.26
C LEU A 184 10.54 0.50 16.12
N ILE A 185 11.60 -0.33 16.19
CA ILE A 185 11.46 -1.79 16.21
C ILE A 185 10.74 -2.24 17.48
N GLU A 186 11.10 -1.69 18.62
CA GLU A 186 10.46 -2.00 19.91
C GLU A 186 9.00 -1.56 19.92
N ARG A 187 8.71 -0.35 19.45
CA ARG A 187 7.33 0.13 19.29
C ARG A 187 6.51 -0.80 18.39
N ALA A 188 7.03 -1.17 17.22
CA ALA A 188 6.33 -2.09 16.31
C ALA A 188 6.07 -3.46 16.95
N LYS A 189 7.02 -4.00 17.70
CA LYS A 189 6.89 -5.29 18.41
C LYS A 189 5.94 -5.23 19.60
N SER A 190 5.73 -4.07 20.21
CA SER A 190 4.85 -3.89 21.35
C SER A 190 3.36 -3.91 21.00
N ILE A 191 2.99 -3.89 19.72
CA ILE A 191 1.59 -4.01 19.28
C ILE A 191 1.06 -5.37 19.69
N ALA A 192 0.22 -5.41 20.71
CA ALA A 192 -0.27 -6.65 21.32
C ALA A 192 -1.58 -7.16 20.71
N SER A 193 -2.40 -6.26 20.17
CA SER A 193 -3.70 -6.60 19.60
C SER A 193 -3.61 -6.80 18.10
N PRO A 194 -4.40 -7.73 17.53
CA PRO A 194 -4.53 -7.87 16.08
C PRO A 194 -4.87 -6.53 15.41
N LEU A 195 -4.13 -6.22 14.35
CA LEU A 195 -4.22 -4.96 13.61
C LEU A 195 -4.23 -5.22 12.12
N ASN A 196 -5.28 -4.76 11.44
CA ASN A 196 -5.37 -4.81 9.99
C ASN A 196 -5.21 -3.42 9.41
N ILE A 197 -4.25 -3.26 8.52
CA ILE A 197 -3.99 -2.03 7.78
C ILE A 197 -4.26 -2.32 6.30
N MET A 198 -5.33 -1.75 5.77
CA MET A 198 -5.61 -1.73 4.35
C MET A 198 -5.13 -0.40 3.77
N ILE A 199 -4.39 -0.47 2.67
CA ILE A 199 -3.89 0.71 1.98
C ILE A 199 -4.47 0.73 0.57
N LEU A 200 -5.38 1.66 0.31
CA LEU A 200 -5.87 1.91 -1.03
C LEU A 200 -4.84 2.75 -1.79
N VAL A 201 -4.38 2.24 -2.91
CA VAL A 201 -3.30 2.83 -3.71
C VAL A 201 -3.72 2.99 -5.17
N SER A 202 -2.96 3.78 -5.92
CA SER A 202 -2.97 3.79 -7.39
C SER A 202 -1.54 3.60 -7.89
N LEU A 203 -1.38 2.80 -8.92
CA LEU A 203 -0.06 2.51 -9.51
C LEU A 203 0.65 3.74 -10.07
N THR A 204 -0.10 4.83 -10.30
CA THR A 204 0.43 6.14 -10.74
C THR A 204 0.67 7.12 -9.60
N CYS A 205 0.36 6.75 -8.37
CA CYS A 205 0.52 7.61 -7.19
C CYS A 205 1.96 7.59 -6.68
N THR A 206 2.65 8.72 -6.70
CA THR A 206 4.04 8.84 -6.22
C THR A 206 4.15 8.83 -4.68
N MET A 207 3.05 9.06 -3.97
CA MET A 207 3.00 9.16 -2.51
C MET A 207 2.67 7.82 -1.84
N CYS A 208 2.01 6.90 -2.56
CA CYS A 208 1.52 5.63 -2.03
C CYS A 208 2.64 4.69 -1.57
N PRO A 209 3.75 4.50 -2.30
CA PRO A 209 4.77 3.51 -1.96
C PRO A 209 5.38 3.68 -0.57
N GLU A 210 5.54 4.91 -0.08
CA GLU A 210 6.10 5.14 1.25
C GLU A 210 5.16 4.64 2.35
N THR A 211 3.86 4.86 2.20
CA THR A 211 2.84 4.36 3.14
C THR A 211 2.73 2.84 3.11
N VAL A 212 2.75 2.26 1.91
CA VAL A 212 2.75 0.81 1.75
C VAL A 212 3.96 0.19 2.44
N LEU A 213 5.16 0.72 2.17
CA LEU A 213 6.40 0.26 2.80
C LEU A 213 6.38 0.39 4.33
N ALA A 214 5.90 1.54 4.84
CA ALA A 214 5.79 1.75 6.29
C ALA A 214 4.89 0.68 6.92
N SER A 215 3.71 0.45 6.37
CA SER A 215 2.75 -0.54 6.87
C SER A 215 3.30 -1.97 6.77
N GLN A 216 3.89 -2.32 5.63
CA GLN A 216 4.51 -3.64 5.40
C GLN A 216 5.69 -3.88 6.36
N ARG A 217 6.47 -2.83 6.68
CA ARG A 217 7.57 -2.97 7.63
C ARG A 217 7.06 -3.32 9.03
N LEU A 218 5.96 -2.72 9.48
CA LEU A 218 5.32 -3.07 10.74
C LEU A 218 4.85 -4.53 10.75
N ALA A 219 4.16 -4.98 9.70
CA ALA A 219 3.71 -6.36 9.57
C ALA A 219 4.88 -7.36 9.55
N SER A 220 6.01 -7.02 8.89
CA SER A 220 7.20 -7.87 8.87
C SER A 220 7.90 -8.01 10.24
N LEU A 221 7.64 -7.09 11.17
CA LEU A 221 8.23 -7.07 12.52
C LEU A 221 7.30 -7.70 13.57
N ASN A 222 5.98 -7.71 13.32
CA ASN A 222 5.00 -8.15 14.29
C ASN A 222 3.88 -8.98 13.62
N PRO A 223 3.72 -10.27 13.99
CA PRO A 223 2.72 -11.14 13.40
C PRO A 223 1.27 -10.74 13.73
N ALA A 224 1.05 -9.89 14.73
CA ALA A 224 -0.28 -9.34 15.02
C ALA A 224 -0.71 -8.27 14.00
N VAL A 225 0.21 -7.80 13.14
CA VAL A 225 -0.07 -6.75 12.14
C VAL A 225 -0.22 -7.36 10.76
N ARG A 226 -1.27 -6.97 10.05
CA ARG A 226 -1.44 -7.21 8.61
C ARG A 226 -1.40 -5.90 7.87
N ALA A 227 -0.77 -5.90 6.70
CA ALA A 227 -0.66 -4.74 5.82
C ALA A 227 -0.89 -5.19 4.38
N GLU A 228 -2.06 -4.87 3.85
CA GLU A 228 -2.49 -5.28 2.52
C GLU A 228 -2.76 -4.04 1.65
N ALA A 229 -2.15 -3.99 0.47
CA ALA A 229 -2.34 -2.91 -0.49
C ALA A 229 -3.36 -3.32 -1.57
N TYR A 230 -4.24 -2.38 -1.96
CA TYR A 230 -5.30 -2.59 -2.95
C TYR A 230 -5.23 -1.52 -4.02
N ASP A 231 -5.07 -1.93 -5.28
CA ASP A 231 -5.12 -1.00 -6.40
C ASP A 231 -6.56 -0.59 -6.73
N VAL A 232 -6.90 0.65 -6.42
CA VAL A 232 -8.26 1.19 -6.62
C VAL A 232 -8.68 1.28 -8.09
N SER A 233 -7.78 1.09 -9.04
CA SER A 233 -8.15 1.03 -10.45
C SER A 233 -8.84 -0.29 -10.81
N HIS A 234 -8.57 -1.33 -10.03
CA HIS A 234 -9.15 -2.66 -10.18
C HIS A 234 -10.26 -2.94 -9.15
N PHE A 235 -10.24 -2.25 -8.02
CA PHE A 235 -11.22 -2.39 -6.93
C PHE A 235 -11.85 -1.03 -6.60
N PRO A 236 -12.56 -0.40 -7.56
CA PRO A 236 -13.12 0.94 -7.38
C PRO A 236 -14.19 1.00 -6.28
N GLU A 237 -14.88 -0.11 -6.00
CA GLU A 237 -15.89 -0.23 -4.95
C GLU A 237 -15.34 0.06 -3.55
N LEU A 238 -14.06 -0.22 -3.32
CA LEU A 238 -13.40 0.08 -2.04
C LEU A 238 -13.27 1.60 -1.81
N LYS A 239 -13.19 2.40 -2.88
CA LYS A 239 -13.18 3.86 -2.74
C LYS A 239 -14.50 4.36 -2.18
N ASP A 240 -15.60 3.84 -2.70
CA ASP A 240 -16.95 4.23 -2.25
C ASP A 240 -17.21 3.71 -0.84
N GLN A 241 -16.84 2.47 -0.56
CA GLN A 241 -17.02 1.83 0.74
C GLN A 241 -16.32 2.59 1.87
N TYR A 242 -15.11 3.09 1.63
CA TYR A 242 -14.29 3.77 2.65
C TYR A 242 -14.25 5.29 2.48
N GLY A 243 -15.03 5.85 1.56
CA GLY A 243 -15.05 7.28 1.27
C GLY A 243 -13.69 7.82 0.81
N ALA A 244 -12.94 7.01 0.06
CA ALA A 244 -11.57 7.33 -0.35
C ALA A 244 -11.55 8.41 -1.46
N MET A 245 -11.48 9.67 -1.06
CA MET A 245 -11.40 10.81 -1.97
C MET A 245 -10.01 10.97 -2.60
N SER A 246 -8.97 10.41 -2.00
CA SER A 246 -7.58 10.47 -2.46
C SER A 246 -6.80 9.24 -2.02
N VAL A 247 -5.65 8.98 -2.67
CA VAL A 247 -4.74 7.90 -2.30
C VAL A 247 -3.36 8.47 -1.94
N PRO A 248 -2.61 7.85 -1.01
CA PRO A 248 -2.99 6.65 -0.26
C PRO A 248 -4.13 6.94 0.73
N CYS A 249 -5.09 6.03 0.78
CA CYS A 249 -6.11 6.00 1.83
C CYS A 249 -5.81 4.79 2.72
N ILE A 250 -5.74 5.01 4.01
CA ILE A 250 -5.33 4.03 5.01
C ILE A 250 -6.54 3.70 5.85
N VAL A 251 -6.95 2.44 5.84
CA VAL A 251 -8.05 1.95 6.67
C VAL A 251 -7.46 1.02 7.72
N ILE A 252 -7.64 1.36 8.97
CA ILE A 252 -7.13 0.62 10.11
C ILE A 252 -8.30 -0.01 10.85
N ASN A 253 -8.26 -1.34 10.99
CA ASN A 253 -9.23 -2.07 11.79
C ASN A 253 -8.53 -2.71 13.00
N ARG A 254 -9.05 -2.41 14.20
CA ARG A 254 -8.56 -2.94 15.47
C ARG A 254 -9.74 -3.20 16.41
N GLY A 255 -9.92 -4.45 16.86
CA GLY A 255 -10.95 -4.79 17.85
C GLY A 255 -12.38 -4.38 17.45
N GLY A 256 -12.72 -4.38 16.15
CA GLY A 256 -14.01 -3.95 15.63
C GLY A 256 -14.13 -2.42 15.39
N GLU A 257 -13.16 -1.62 15.79
CA GLU A 257 -13.10 -0.20 15.47
C GLU A 257 -12.38 0.02 14.15
N GLN A 258 -12.89 0.96 13.34
CA GLN A 258 -12.32 1.33 12.05
C GLN A 258 -11.97 2.82 12.02
N THR A 259 -10.75 3.11 11.59
CA THR A 259 -10.26 4.47 11.34
C THR A 259 -9.85 4.60 9.88
N VAL A 260 -10.19 5.73 9.25
CA VAL A 260 -9.80 6.05 7.87
C VAL A 260 -8.95 7.31 7.88
N GLU A 261 -7.75 7.20 7.30
CA GLU A 261 -6.77 8.27 7.20
C GLU A 261 -6.27 8.46 5.78
N PHE A 262 -5.78 9.65 5.46
CA PHE A 262 -5.32 9.99 4.13
C PHE A 262 -3.88 10.48 4.13
N GLY A 263 -3.28 10.39 2.95
CA GLY A 263 -1.97 10.94 2.66
C GLY A 263 -0.82 10.08 3.15
N LYS A 264 0.35 10.44 2.71
CA LYS A 264 1.60 9.75 2.94
C LYS A 264 1.92 9.65 4.45
N LYS A 265 2.34 8.47 4.89
CA LYS A 265 2.80 8.20 6.25
C LYS A 265 4.14 7.48 6.24
N SER A 266 5.07 7.98 7.03
CA SER A 266 6.32 7.28 7.37
C SER A 266 6.09 6.24 8.49
N ILE A 267 7.08 5.41 8.79
CA ILE A 267 6.99 4.41 9.88
C ILE A 267 6.66 5.07 11.23
N PRO A 268 7.36 6.15 11.68
CA PRO A 268 6.98 6.84 12.92
C PRO A 268 5.54 7.33 12.91
N GLN A 269 5.10 7.94 11.79
CA GLN A 269 3.73 8.44 11.66
C GLN A 269 2.67 7.32 11.67
N MET A 270 3.00 6.14 11.09
CA MET A 270 2.14 4.97 11.19
C MET A 270 2.04 4.46 12.62
N LEU A 271 3.17 4.40 13.34
CA LEU A 271 3.18 4.00 14.76
C LEU A 271 2.38 4.97 15.63
N ASP A 272 2.52 6.28 15.40
CA ASP A 272 1.73 7.30 16.12
C ASP A 272 0.23 7.16 15.82
N LEU A 273 -0.12 6.92 14.54
CA LEU A 273 -1.50 6.75 14.10
C LEU A 273 -2.19 5.52 14.74
N ILE A 274 -1.44 4.44 14.92
CA ILE A 274 -1.97 3.24 15.57
C ILE A 274 -1.80 3.24 17.10
N GLY A 275 -1.25 4.29 17.68
CA GLY A 275 -1.06 4.42 19.12
C GLY A 275 -0.09 3.40 19.73
N ALA A 276 1.01 3.14 18.99
CA ALA A 276 2.05 2.18 19.38
C ALA A 276 3.35 2.89 19.78
#